data_d1cacc7f6fc8fa9bc09a129afccc172b
#
_entry.id   d1cacc7f6fc8fa9bc09a129afccc172b
#
_cell.length_a   1.000
_cell.length_b   1.000
_cell.length_c   1.000
_cell.angle_alpha   90.00
_cell.angle_beta   90.00
_cell.angle_gamma   90.00
#
_symmetry.space_group_name_H-M   'P 1'
#
loop_
_entity.id
_entity.type
_entity.pdbx_description
1 polymer ?
#
loop_
_entity_poly.entity_id
_entity_poly.type
_entity_poly.pdbx_seq_one_letter_code
_entity_poly.pdbx_strand_id
1 'polypeptide(L)'
;MDKRTLETILLEQKHELEVKARTRRCRRMEESLVNLDSNLAQVVIGVRRSGKSTLCFNVLHQSGVRYAYVNFDDERLEGLRAADLNNVLETLYKINGEFTHLFLDEIQNVYGWHLFVNRMLRQGMKVVVTGSNAKLLSGELATHLTGRHNTIELYPFSFREYCEYKGINTELMTTKEEAFRRSAFDEYIRKGGFPELLSEGDNRQYVGALVDDILERDIRQRYKVRYLAAFERMAHHIMNMAPVVLSPADLTQTFGFQSSQTTKNYIKYLKQAYLLVGLNKYSTKSRQRLTEEKAYTDDVAVMDNRPDAMAGENIGWRMETIVYIELCRRSRTEGTDIYYYKKHSRAKEVDFVVCRGNKILRMYQVAYSLTNDKTRLREIDSLVQASNDTKCRELYLITDFERETVEKDGCRIEIIPAYEWLLSYSADSTKMP
;
A
#
# COMPACT_ATOMS: atom_id res chain seq x y z
N MET A 1 0.09 12.74 -33.18
CA MET A 1 0.69 13.97 -32.58
C MET A 1 1.91 14.36 -33.42
N ASP A 2 2.10 15.66 -33.71
CA ASP A 2 3.30 16.11 -34.41
C ASP A 2 4.54 16.15 -33.50
N LYS A 3 5.75 16.06 -34.12
CA LYS A 3 7.01 15.97 -33.37
C LYS A 3 7.33 17.22 -32.53
N ARG A 4 6.88 18.40 -32.96
CA ARG A 4 7.16 19.67 -32.26
C ARG A 4 6.34 19.77 -30.98
N THR A 5 5.06 19.42 -31.05
CA THR A 5 4.16 19.33 -29.88
C THR A 5 4.70 18.34 -28.86
N LEU A 6 5.12 17.15 -29.30
CA LEU A 6 5.72 16.14 -28.40
C LEU A 6 6.99 16.67 -27.73
N GLU A 7 7.86 17.35 -28.46
CA GLU A 7 9.09 17.93 -27.91
C GLU A 7 8.78 18.99 -26.84
N THR A 8 7.79 19.86 -27.08
CA THR A 8 7.38 20.86 -26.09
C THR A 8 6.87 20.21 -24.82
N ILE A 9 6.01 19.20 -24.92
CA ILE A 9 5.47 18.47 -23.75
C ILE A 9 6.61 17.84 -22.92
N LEU A 10 7.54 17.13 -23.58
CA LEU A 10 8.63 16.46 -22.88
C LEU A 10 9.64 17.45 -22.23
N LEU A 11 9.84 18.64 -22.83
CA LEU A 11 10.63 19.70 -22.22
C LEU A 11 9.95 20.30 -20.99
N GLU A 12 8.65 20.52 -21.04
CA GLU A 12 7.87 21.01 -19.91
C GLU A 12 7.88 19.99 -18.76
N GLN A 13 7.65 18.70 -19.03
CA GLN A 13 7.73 17.63 -18.03
C GLN A 13 9.12 17.54 -17.40
N LYS A 14 10.18 17.70 -18.19
CA LYS A 14 11.56 17.72 -17.66
C LYS A 14 11.76 18.92 -16.72
N HIS A 15 11.27 20.09 -17.09
CA HIS A 15 11.36 21.29 -16.23
C HIS A 15 10.57 21.10 -14.92
N GLU A 16 9.35 20.56 -14.97
CA GLU A 16 8.57 20.24 -13.78
C GLU A 16 9.33 19.27 -12.83
N LEU A 17 10.00 18.29 -13.39
CA LEU A 17 10.81 17.36 -12.62
C LEU A 17 12.01 18.05 -11.94
N GLU A 18 12.68 18.98 -12.64
CA GLU A 18 13.77 19.78 -12.08
C GLU A 18 13.29 20.71 -10.95
N VAL A 19 12.09 21.30 -11.08
CA VAL A 19 11.46 22.08 -10.00
C VAL A 19 11.17 21.20 -8.79
N LYS A 20 10.57 20.05 -8.99
CA LYS A 20 10.32 19.05 -7.92
C LYS A 20 11.62 18.59 -7.24
N ALA A 21 12.76 18.62 -7.95
CA ALA A 21 14.06 18.28 -7.40
C ALA A 21 14.50 19.18 -6.23
N ARG A 22 13.97 20.39 -6.16
CA ARG A 22 14.36 21.43 -5.17
C ARG A 22 13.50 21.38 -3.90
N THR A 23 12.42 20.60 -3.88
CA THR A 23 11.53 20.49 -2.71
C THR A 23 12.07 19.51 -1.67
N ARG A 24 11.73 19.72 -0.39
CA ARG A 24 12.09 18.81 0.69
C ARG A 24 11.48 17.43 0.42
N ARG A 25 12.29 16.37 0.57
CA ARG A 25 11.90 14.99 0.29
C ARG A 25 11.94 14.17 1.57
N CYS A 26 10.97 13.30 1.73
CA CYS A 26 11.01 12.24 2.72
C CYS A 26 11.64 11.00 2.07
N ARG A 27 12.63 10.41 2.73
CA ARG A 27 13.22 9.14 2.30
C ARG A 27 12.20 8.03 2.54
N ARG A 28 12.02 7.15 1.54
CA ARG A 28 11.12 6.01 1.63
C ARG A 28 11.91 4.73 1.89
N MET A 29 11.35 3.86 2.71
CA MET A 29 11.96 2.56 2.99
C MET A 29 12.11 1.73 1.69
N GLU A 30 11.12 1.83 0.80
CA GLU A 30 11.07 1.11 -0.47
C GLU A 30 12.11 1.59 -1.50
N GLU A 31 12.79 2.73 -1.28
CA GLU A 31 13.89 3.19 -2.15
C GLU A 31 15.00 2.14 -2.22
N SER A 32 15.27 1.43 -1.14
CA SER A 32 16.27 0.36 -1.07
C SER A 32 15.93 -0.89 -1.90
N LEU A 33 14.65 -1.05 -2.28
CA LEU A 33 14.17 -2.16 -3.09
C LEU A 33 14.34 -1.92 -4.59
N VAL A 34 14.58 -0.66 -5.00
CA VAL A 34 14.79 -0.30 -6.41
C VAL A 34 16.24 -0.59 -6.81
N ASN A 35 16.44 -1.57 -7.67
CA ASN A 35 17.77 -1.93 -8.18
C ASN A 35 17.98 -1.35 -9.59
N LEU A 36 18.67 -0.23 -9.68
CA LEU A 36 18.93 0.45 -10.95
C LEU A 36 19.91 -0.32 -11.87
N ASP A 37 20.76 -1.21 -11.33
CA ASP A 37 21.68 -2.01 -12.13
C ASP A 37 21.03 -3.29 -12.71
N SER A 38 19.81 -3.60 -12.28
CA SER A 38 19.09 -4.79 -12.70
C SER A 38 18.75 -4.77 -14.19
N ASN A 39 18.79 -5.93 -14.85
CA ASN A 39 18.26 -6.14 -16.19
C ASN A 39 16.73 -6.38 -16.21
N LEU A 40 16.10 -6.33 -15.05
CA LEU A 40 14.65 -6.42 -14.89
C LEU A 40 14.04 -5.01 -14.84
N ALA A 41 12.88 -4.83 -15.42
CA ALA A 41 12.12 -3.59 -15.23
C ALA A 41 11.79 -3.41 -13.74
N GLN A 42 12.08 -2.25 -13.17
CA GLN A 42 11.69 -1.88 -11.81
C GLN A 42 10.29 -1.28 -11.88
N VAL A 43 9.31 -1.95 -11.32
CA VAL A 43 7.89 -1.59 -11.43
C VAL A 43 7.38 -1.15 -10.07
N VAL A 44 7.18 0.16 -9.91
CA VAL A 44 6.66 0.75 -8.67
C VAL A 44 5.16 0.97 -8.81
N ILE A 45 4.39 0.29 -7.97
CA ILE A 45 2.93 0.31 -7.96
C ILE A 45 2.40 0.73 -6.60
N GLY A 46 1.11 1.04 -6.52
CA GLY A 46 0.44 1.46 -5.29
C GLY A 46 -0.67 2.46 -5.58
N VAL A 47 -1.41 2.83 -4.57
CA VAL A 47 -2.54 3.76 -4.69
C VAL A 47 -2.14 5.08 -5.35
N ARG A 48 -3.05 5.72 -6.04
CA ARG A 48 -2.87 7.07 -6.59
C ARG A 48 -2.43 8.03 -5.46
N ARG A 49 -1.45 8.91 -5.73
CA ARG A 49 -0.89 9.89 -4.77
C ARG A 49 -0.12 9.31 -3.57
N SER A 50 0.28 8.03 -3.59
CA SER A 50 1.19 7.45 -2.57
C SER A 50 2.65 7.93 -2.68
N GLY A 51 3.02 8.65 -3.75
CA GLY A 51 4.37 9.17 -3.96
C GLY A 51 5.28 8.32 -4.87
N LYS A 52 4.73 7.42 -5.71
CA LYS A 52 5.48 6.53 -6.62
C LYS A 52 6.47 7.28 -7.52
N SER A 53 5.99 8.30 -8.23
CA SER A 53 6.82 9.11 -9.13
C SER A 53 7.93 9.82 -8.38
N THR A 54 7.64 10.29 -7.17
CA THR A 54 8.62 10.96 -6.29
C THR A 54 9.70 9.98 -5.82
N LEU A 55 9.32 8.76 -5.41
CA LEU A 55 10.26 7.71 -5.03
C LEU A 55 11.21 7.37 -6.20
N CYS A 56 10.67 7.08 -7.38
CA CYS A 56 11.47 6.74 -8.55
C CYS A 56 12.43 7.87 -8.93
N PHE A 57 11.92 9.11 -8.91
CA PHE A 57 12.74 10.28 -9.16
C PHE A 57 13.87 10.45 -8.14
N ASN A 58 13.58 10.26 -6.83
CA ASN A 58 14.59 10.36 -5.78
C ASN A 58 15.74 9.37 -5.99
N VAL A 59 15.40 8.10 -6.24
CA VAL A 59 16.39 7.05 -6.47
C VAL A 59 17.26 7.35 -7.69
N LEU A 60 16.66 7.73 -8.82
CA LEU A 60 17.38 8.07 -10.05
C LEU A 60 18.27 9.31 -9.87
N HIS A 61 17.76 10.34 -9.21
CA HIS A 61 18.49 11.58 -9.00
C HIS A 61 19.68 11.41 -8.03
N GLN A 62 19.48 10.68 -6.93
CA GLN A 62 20.53 10.43 -5.93
C GLN A 62 21.63 9.50 -6.46
N SER A 63 21.30 8.58 -7.37
CA SER A 63 22.29 7.67 -7.97
C SER A 63 23.23 8.35 -8.98
N GLY A 64 22.89 9.55 -9.47
CA GLY A 64 23.67 10.28 -10.47
C GLY A 64 23.66 9.65 -11.87
N VAL A 65 22.81 8.64 -12.12
CA VAL A 65 22.67 8.04 -13.44
C VAL A 65 22.03 8.99 -14.45
N ARG A 66 22.42 8.86 -15.73
CA ARG A 66 21.73 9.60 -16.80
C ARG A 66 20.45 8.91 -17.18
N TYR A 67 19.32 9.60 -17.01
CA TYR A 67 18.00 9.06 -17.31
C TYR A 67 17.16 10.01 -18.16
N ALA A 68 16.22 9.45 -18.90
CA ALA A 68 15.16 10.18 -19.57
C ALA A 68 13.81 9.88 -18.89
N TYR A 69 12.92 10.84 -18.86
CA TYR A 69 11.63 10.80 -18.17
C TYR A 69 10.48 11.14 -19.08
N VAL A 70 9.36 10.45 -18.93
CA VAL A 70 8.07 10.80 -19.51
C VAL A 70 6.94 10.38 -18.57
N ASN A 71 5.97 11.29 -18.38
CA ASN A 71 4.74 11.06 -17.62
C ASN A 71 3.57 10.88 -18.60
N PHE A 72 2.94 9.71 -18.60
CA PHE A 72 1.81 9.39 -19.45
C PHE A 72 0.43 9.69 -18.80
N ASP A 73 0.40 10.34 -17.62
CA ASP A 73 -0.84 10.91 -17.05
C ASP A 73 -1.13 12.33 -17.61
N ASP A 74 -0.25 12.85 -18.47
CA ASP A 74 -0.44 14.11 -19.20
C ASP A 74 -1.53 13.91 -20.27
N GLU A 75 -2.61 14.68 -20.19
CA GLU A 75 -3.77 14.55 -21.09
C GLU A 75 -3.40 14.77 -22.56
N ARG A 76 -2.35 15.53 -22.84
CA ARG A 76 -1.85 15.78 -24.19
C ARG A 76 -1.23 14.55 -24.84
N LEU A 77 -0.86 13.54 -24.03
CA LEU A 77 -0.34 12.24 -24.47
C LEU A 77 -1.43 11.17 -24.56
N GLU A 78 -2.69 11.53 -24.29
CA GLU A 78 -3.81 10.58 -24.37
C GLU A 78 -3.93 9.95 -25.77
N GLY A 79 -4.24 8.66 -25.81
CA GLY A 79 -4.42 7.90 -27.07
C GLY A 79 -3.12 7.38 -27.68
N LEU A 80 -1.95 7.63 -27.10
CA LEU A 80 -0.69 7.01 -27.55
C LEU A 80 -0.76 5.48 -27.44
N ARG A 81 -0.13 4.82 -28.42
CA ARG A 81 0.02 3.36 -28.48
C ARG A 81 1.50 2.98 -28.49
N ALA A 82 1.78 1.70 -28.31
CA ALA A 82 3.16 1.17 -28.35
C ALA A 82 3.95 1.58 -29.60
N ALA A 83 3.27 1.72 -30.75
CA ALA A 83 3.91 2.16 -32.00
C ALA A 83 4.43 3.60 -31.93
N ASP A 84 3.75 4.47 -31.18
CA ASP A 84 4.11 5.88 -31.04
C ASP A 84 5.31 6.09 -30.09
N LEU A 85 5.60 5.12 -29.23
CA LEU A 85 6.69 5.20 -28.25
C LEU A 85 8.09 5.29 -28.89
N ASN A 86 8.21 4.97 -30.18
CA ASN A 86 9.46 5.21 -30.93
C ASN A 86 9.70 6.72 -31.13
N ASN A 87 8.65 7.48 -31.45
CA ASN A 87 8.75 8.92 -31.59
C ASN A 87 9.07 9.60 -30.25
N VAL A 88 8.49 9.06 -29.16
CA VAL A 88 8.80 9.51 -27.80
C VAL A 88 10.28 9.26 -27.48
N LEU A 89 10.81 8.07 -27.76
CA LEU A 89 12.20 7.71 -27.53
C LEU A 89 13.16 8.58 -28.36
N GLU A 90 12.89 8.79 -29.64
CA GLU A 90 13.67 9.68 -30.52
C GLU A 90 13.74 11.12 -29.95
N THR A 91 12.60 11.62 -29.49
CA THR A 91 12.52 12.96 -28.89
C THR A 91 13.26 13.05 -27.56
N LEU A 92 13.18 11.99 -26.74
CA LEU A 92 13.96 11.92 -25.50
C LEU A 92 15.48 11.95 -25.74
N TYR A 93 15.97 11.23 -26.77
CA TYR A 93 17.39 11.31 -27.15
C TYR A 93 17.78 12.70 -27.64
N LYS A 94 16.91 13.37 -28.39
CA LYS A 94 17.14 14.75 -28.84
C LYS A 94 17.27 15.74 -27.67
N ILE A 95 16.43 15.58 -26.62
CA ILE A 95 16.38 16.49 -25.45
C ILE A 95 17.51 16.18 -24.45
N ASN A 96 17.80 14.91 -24.19
CA ASN A 96 18.68 14.50 -23.09
C ASN A 96 20.06 14.01 -23.55
N GLY A 97 20.28 13.83 -24.88
CA GLY A 97 21.46 13.12 -25.38
C GLY A 97 21.45 11.63 -24.99
N GLU A 98 22.63 11.08 -24.75
CA GLU A 98 22.77 9.69 -24.32
C GLU A 98 22.33 9.48 -22.86
N PHE A 99 21.50 8.48 -22.61
CA PHE A 99 21.05 8.05 -21.27
C PHE A 99 21.04 6.53 -21.17
N THR A 100 21.15 6.02 -19.95
CA THR A 100 21.20 4.58 -19.66
C THR A 100 19.92 4.08 -19.00
N HIS A 101 19.14 4.99 -18.41
CA HIS A 101 17.91 4.67 -17.70
C HIS A 101 16.70 5.37 -18.33
N LEU A 102 15.58 4.68 -18.39
CA LEU A 102 14.32 5.21 -18.90
C LEU A 102 13.26 5.12 -17.82
N PHE A 103 12.75 6.28 -17.40
CA PHE A 103 11.67 6.38 -16.41
C PHE A 103 10.35 6.70 -17.11
N LEU A 104 9.42 5.75 -17.07
CA LEU A 104 8.10 5.80 -17.68
C LEU A 104 7.05 5.86 -16.58
N ASP A 105 6.54 7.04 -16.32
CA ASP A 105 5.58 7.30 -15.25
C ASP A 105 4.15 7.07 -15.77
N GLU A 106 3.31 6.36 -14.99
CA GLU A 106 1.93 5.97 -15.31
C GLU A 106 1.79 5.29 -16.69
N ILE A 107 2.74 4.40 -17.02
CA ILE A 107 2.89 3.75 -18.35
C ILE A 107 1.66 2.96 -18.78
N GLN A 108 0.80 2.51 -17.86
CA GLN A 108 -0.43 1.78 -18.17
C GLN A 108 -1.45 2.59 -18.99
N ASN A 109 -1.25 3.90 -19.11
CA ASN A 109 -2.07 4.75 -19.96
C ASN A 109 -1.75 4.58 -21.46
N VAL A 110 -0.66 3.88 -21.81
CA VAL A 110 -0.28 3.57 -23.19
C VAL A 110 -0.66 2.13 -23.55
N TYR A 111 -1.56 1.94 -24.48
CA TYR A 111 -1.95 0.60 -24.92
C TYR A 111 -0.77 -0.15 -25.55
N GLY A 112 -0.49 -1.38 -25.08
CA GLY A 112 0.59 -2.24 -25.59
C GLY A 112 2.00 -1.84 -25.13
N TRP A 113 2.15 -0.98 -24.14
CA TRP A 113 3.40 -0.47 -23.58
C TRP A 113 4.45 -1.54 -23.29
N HIS A 114 4.02 -2.72 -22.86
CA HIS A 114 4.89 -3.85 -22.50
C HIS A 114 5.75 -4.33 -23.66
N LEU A 115 5.29 -4.20 -24.92
CA LEU A 115 6.08 -4.54 -26.11
C LEU A 115 7.29 -3.61 -26.23
N PHE A 116 7.10 -2.33 -25.98
CA PHE A 116 8.15 -1.33 -25.97
C PHE A 116 9.16 -1.59 -24.85
N VAL A 117 8.69 -1.78 -23.60
CA VAL A 117 9.56 -2.05 -22.44
C VAL A 117 10.39 -3.32 -22.67
N ASN A 118 9.79 -4.42 -23.15
CA ASN A 118 10.53 -5.64 -23.48
C ASN A 118 11.65 -5.39 -24.52
N ARG A 119 11.39 -4.53 -25.50
CA ARG A 119 12.42 -4.16 -26.49
C ARG A 119 13.54 -3.35 -25.82
N MET A 120 13.22 -2.37 -25.00
CA MET A 120 14.23 -1.57 -24.26
C MET A 120 15.12 -2.44 -23.39
N LEU A 121 14.54 -3.38 -22.65
CA LEU A 121 15.29 -4.35 -21.83
C LEU A 121 16.22 -5.22 -22.66
N ARG A 122 15.79 -5.69 -23.85
CA ARG A 122 16.65 -6.47 -24.76
C ARG A 122 17.81 -5.64 -25.33
N GLN A 123 17.65 -4.34 -25.44
CA GLN A 123 18.70 -3.41 -25.88
C GLN A 123 19.64 -2.99 -24.74
N GLY A 124 19.46 -3.53 -23.53
CA GLY A 124 20.29 -3.22 -22.36
C GLY A 124 19.88 -1.94 -21.60
N MET A 125 18.78 -1.28 -22.00
CA MET A 125 18.26 -0.12 -21.29
C MET A 125 17.72 -0.54 -19.92
N LYS A 126 18.06 0.20 -18.87
CA LYS A 126 17.46 0.05 -17.54
C LYS A 126 16.13 0.79 -17.51
N VAL A 127 15.08 0.11 -17.09
CA VAL A 127 13.73 0.65 -17.17
C VAL A 127 13.09 0.70 -15.79
N VAL A 128 12.62 1.89 -15.41
CA VAL A 128 11.80 2.13 -14.22
C VAL A 128 10.41 2.54 -14.69
N VAL A 129 9.38 1.91 -14.19
CA VAL A 129 7.99 2.23 -14.53
C VAL A 129 7.16 2.41 -13.27
N THR A 130 6.16 3.30 -13.34
CA THR A 130 5.15 3.39 -12.30
C THR A 130 3.76 3.09 -12.82
N GLY A 131 2.86 2.78 -11.89
CA GLY A 131 1.44 2.67 -12.18
C GLY A 131 0.55 2.63 -10.95
N SER A 132 -0.61 3.26 -11.06
CA SER A 132 -1.61 3.34 -10.00
C SER A 132 -2.57 2.14 -9.94
N ASN A 133 -2.36 1.10 -10.75
CA ASN A 133 -3.27 -0.04 -10.82
C ASN A 133 -2.54 -1.38 -10.72
N ALA A 134 -2.99 -2.25 -9.80
CA ALA A 134 -2.50 -3.61 -9.62
C ALA A 134 -2.79 -4.54 -10.81
N LYS A 135 -3.57 -4.11 -11.81
CA LYS A 135 -3.71 -4.84 -13.08
C LYS A 135 -2.38 -4.95 -13.82
N LEU A 136 -1.48 -3.98 -13.59
CA LEU A 136 -0.07 -4.11 -13.98
C LEU A 136 0.57 -5.37 -13.38
N LEU A 137 0.14 -5.83 -12.19
CA LEU A 137 0.67 -7.04 -11.54
C LEU A 137 0.02 -8.34 -12.00
N SER A 138 -1.31 -8.38 -12.14
CA SER A 138 -2.05 -9.64 -12.17
C SER A 138 -2.34 -10.21 -13.56
N GLY A 139 -2.17 -9.44 -14.62
CA GLY A 139 -2.52 -9.90 -15.98
C GLY A 139 -1.50 -9.52 -17.04
N GLU A 140 -1.12 -8.23 -17.10
CA GLU A 140 -0.25 -7.73 -18.16
C GLU A 140 1.23 -7.95 -17.88
N LEU A 141 1.69 -7.75 -16.63
CA LEU A 141 3.10 -8.01 -16.26
C LEU A 141 3.43 -9.50 -16.26
N ALA A 142 2.60 -10.32 -15.60
CA ALA A 142 2.86 -11.75 -15.50
C ALA A 142 2.85 -12.44 -16.86
N THR A 143 1.96 -12.01 -17.79
CA THR A 143 1.85 -12.58 -19.14
C THR A 143 2.76 -11.91 -20.16
N HIS A 144 3.03 -10.62 -20.05
CA HIS A 144 3.68 -9.84 -21.11
C HIS A 144 5.14 -9.49 -20.86
N LEU A 145 5.54 -9.23 -19.61
CA LEU A 145 6.96 -9.08 -19.27
C LEU A 145 7.64 -10.41 -18.91
N THR A 146 6.89 -11.53 -18.90
CA THR A 146 7.43 -12.90 -18.75
C THR A 146 8.52 -13.06 -17.70
N GLY A 147 8.26 -12.55 -16.48
CA GLY A 147 9.22 -12.63 -15.36
C GLY A 147 10.39 -11.64 -15.41
N ARG A 148 10.41 -10.71 -16.38
CA ARG A 148 11.47 -9.71 -16.51
C ARG A 148 11.17 -8.43 -15.76
N HIS A 149 10.64 -8.52 -14.55
CA HIS A 149 10.33 -7.37 -13.72
C HIS A 149 10.59 -7.66 -12.23
N ASN A 150 10.91 -6.63 -11.49
CA ASN A 150 10.90 -6.56 -10.04
C ASN A 150 9.76 -5.60 -9.64
N THR A 151 8.87 -6.04 -8.77
CA THR A 151 7.71 -5.25 -8.35
C THR A 151 7.90 -4.72 -6.95
N ILE A 152 7.70 -3.41 -6.80
CA ILE A 152 7.79 -2.67 -5.56
C ILE A 152 6.44 -2.02 -5.32
N GLU A 153 5.73 -2.43 -4.28
CA GLU A 153 4.46 -1.84 -3.89
C GLU A 153 4.69 -0.76 -2.85
N LEU A 154 4.20 0.45 -3.15
CA LEU A 154 4.36 1.63 -2.32
C LEU A 154 3.03 2.01 -1.70
N TYR A 155 2.99 1.95 -0.37
CA TYR A 155 1.88 2.46 0.44
C TYR A 155 2.04 3.98 0.69
N PRO A 156 1.01 4.70 1.15
CA PRO A 156 1.17 6.02 1.75
C PRO A 156 2.24 6.02 2.86
N PHE A 157 2.63 7.14 3.42
CA PHE A 157 3.69 7.18 4.44
C PHE A 157 3.41 6.23 5.61
N SER A 158 4.43 5.46 6.00
CA SER A 158 4.47 4.77 7.30
C SER A 158 4.54 5.79 8.43
N PHE A 159 4.23 5.37 9.66
CA PHE A 159 4.35 6.27 10.82
C PHE A 159 5.77 6.81 11.01
N ARG A 160 6.81 6.02 10.69
CA ARG A 160 8.20 6.49 10.70
C ARG A 160 8.44 7.61 9.69
N GLU A 161 8.01 7.42 8.44
CA GLU A 161 8.12 8.41 7.37
C GLU A 161 7.30 9.67 7.67
N TYR A 162 6.14 9.50 8.30
CA TYR A 162 5.32 10.60 8.82
C TYR A 162 6.09 11.42 9.86
N CYS A 163 6.73 10.78 10.84
CA CYS A 163 7.56 11.44 11.85
C CYS A 163 8.74 12.19 11.21
N GLU A 164 9.45 11.56 10.27
CA GLU A 164 10.54 12.20 9.52
C GLU A 164 10.07 13.43 8.76
N TYR A 165 8.93 13.33 8.08
CA TYR A 165 8.35 14.46 7.34
C TYR A 165 7.98 15.62 8.27
N LYS A 166 7.43 15.33 9.44
CA LYS A 166 7.09 16.33 10.48
C LYS A 166 8.31 16.83 11.26
N GLY A 167 9.49 16.24 11.09
CA GLY A 167 10.70 16.58 11.84
C GLY A 167 10.68 16.12 13.30
N ILE A 168 9.91 15.05 13.59
CA ILE A 168 9.80 14.44 14.92
C ILE A 168 10.94 13.42 15.08
N ASN A 169 11.69 13.54 16.18
CA ASN A 169 12.77 12.62 16.46
C ASN A 169 12.24 11.24 16.87
N THR A 170 12.68 10.20 16.17
CA THR A 170 12.25 8.81 16.41
C THR A 170 13.23 7.99 17.25
N GLU A 171 14.43 8.51 17.54
CA GLU A 171 15.51 7.78 18.20
C GLU A 171 15.73 8.20 19.66
N LEU A 172 15.55 9.49 19.97
CA LEU A 172 15.75 9.98 21.33
C LEU A 172 14.66 9.52 22.29
N MET A 173 15.06 8.91 23.41
CA MET A 173 14.15 8.33 24.42
C MET A 173 13.92 9.29 25.61
N THR A 174 13.64 10.56 25.32
CA THR A 174 13.27 11.53 26.36
C THR A 174 11.76 11.62 26.50
N THR A 175 11.27 11.98 27.70
CA THR A 175 9.83 12.18 27.96
C THR A 175 9.20 13.17 26.98
N LYS A 176 9.93 14.22 26.60
CA LYS A 176 9.48 15.21 25.64
C LYS A 176 9.28 14.60 24.25
N GLU A 177 10.25 13.85 23.75
CA GLU A 177 10.18 13.22 22.43
C GLU A 177 9.12 12.10 22.40
N GLU A 178 8.94 11.38 23.51
CA GLU A 178 7.87 10.41 23.65
C GLU A 178 6.49 11.07 23.55
N ALA A 179 6.29 12.21 24.21
CA ALA A 179 5.04 12.97 24.13
C ALA A 179 4.75 13.44 22.70
N PHE A 180 5.79 13.90 21.96
CA PHE A 180 5.63 14.29 20.58
C PHE A 180 5.28 13.10 19.66
N ARG A 181 5.91 11.93 19.87
CA ARG A 181 5.57 10.71 19.09
C ARG A 181 4.15 10.25 19.36
N ARG A 182 3.68 10.29 20.61
CA ARG A 182 2.29 9.96 20.94
C ARG A 182 1.32 10.92 20.28
N SER A 183 1.54 12.24 20.40
CA SER A 183 0.71 13.24 19.73
C SER A 183 0.71 13.09 18.21
N ALA A 184 1.86 12.75 17.62
CA ALA A 184 1.97 12.47 16.20
C ALA A 184 1.19 11.21 15.81
N PHE A 185 1.19 10.18 16.65
CA PHE A 185 0.42 8.97 16.39
C PHE A 185 -1.08 9.22 16.49
N ASP A 186 -1.54 10.04 17.46
CA ASP A 186 -2.93 10.49 17.56
C ASP A 186 -3.39 11.26 16.30
N GLU A 187 -2.51 12.01 15.69
CA GLU A 187 -2.79 12.69 14.42
C GLU A 187 -2.80 11.69 13.26
N TYR A 188 -1.77 10.84 13.16
CA TYR A 188 -1.60 9.86 12.09
C TYR A 188 -2.74 8.85 12.02
N ILE A 189 -3.21 8.31 13.15
CA ILE A 189 -4.31 7.34 13.19
C ILE A 189 -5.63 7.94 12.69
N ARG A 190 -5.79 9.27 12.77
CA ARG A 190 -6.97 9.99 12.29
C ARG A 190 -6.84 10.42 10.84
N LYS A 191 -5.68 10.92 10.45
CA LYS A 191 -5.44 11.56 9.15
C LYS A 191 -4.88 10.62 8.09
N GLY A 192 -4.19 9.55 8.49
CA GLY A 192 -3.48 8.65 7.59
C GLY A 192 -2.13 9.20 7.11
N GLY A 193 -1.57 8.52 6.12
CA GLY A 193 -0.22 8.72 5.63
C GLY A 193 -0.11 9.26 4.19
N PHE A 194 -1.18 9.70 3.54
CA PHE A 194 -1.06 10.29 2.21
C PHE A 194 -0.18 11.55 2.25
N PRO A 195 0.91 11.62 1.44
CA PRO A 195 1.86 12.73 1.49
C PRO A 195 1.23 14.12 1.33
N GLU A 196 0.23 14.25 0.46
CA GLU A 196 -0.44 15.52 0.20
C GLU A 196 -1.33 15.98 1.35
N LEU A 197 -1.88 15.06 2.16
CA LEU A 197 -2.65 15.40 3.36
C LEU A 197 -1.82 16.10 4.44
N LEU A 198 -0.50 15.93 4.40
CA LEU A 198 0.40 16.53 5.38
C LEU A 198 0.66 18.01 5.09
N SER A 199 0.41 18.46 3.86
CA SER A 199 0.56 19.87 3.43
C SER A 199 -0.75 20.65 3.45
N GLU A 200 -1.91 19.97 3.36
CA GLU A 200 -3.22 20.59 3.25
C GLU A 200 -3.98 20.60 4.59
N GLY A 201 -4.72 21.66 4.89
CA GLY A 201 -5.34 21.89 6.20
C GLY A 201 -6.61 21.07 6.47
N ASP A 202 -7.48 20.86 5.47
CA ASP A 202 -8.72 20.08 5.59
C ASP A 202 -8.66 18.79 4.78
N ASN A 203 -8.58 17.68 5.50
CA ASN A 203 -8.31 16.38 4.92
C ASN A 203 -9.52 15.68 4.31
N ARG A 204 -10.75 15.98 4.77
CA ARG A 204 -11.92 15.20 4.36
C ARG A 204 -12.33 15.46 2.92
N GLN A 205 -12.38 16.73 2.51
CA GLN A 205 -12.72 17.08 1.13
C GLN A 205 -11.67 16.54 0.15
N TYR A 206 -10.39 16.61 0.51
CA TYR A 206 -9.31 16.07 -0.31
C TYR A 206 -9.43 14.55 -0.47
N VAL A 207 -9.65 13.81 0.63
CA VAL A 207 -9.77 12.35 0.58
C VAL A 207 -10.99 11.92 -0.19
N GLY A 208 -12.13 12.59 0.00
CA GLY A 208 -13.34 12.35 -0.80
C GLY A 208 -13.06 12.49 -2.29
N ALA A 209 -12.48 13.62 -2.70
CA ALA A 209 -12.10 13.87 -4.10
C ALA A 209 -11.09 12.84 -4.63
N LEU A 210 -10.11 12.42 -3.81
CA LEU A 210 -9.14 11.38 -4.20
C LEU A 210 -9.82 10.03 -4.43
N VAL A 211 -10.72 9.62 -3.55
CA VAL A 211 -11.47 8.36 -3.70
C VAL A 211 -12.34 8.41 -4.96
N ASP A 212 -13.05 9.51 -5.18
CA ASP A 212 -13.88 9.71 -6.37
C ASP A 212 -13.04 9.68 -7.65
N ASP A 213 -11.88 10.31 -7.68
CA ASP A 213 -10.92 10.24 -8.79
C ASP A 213 -10.44 8.81 -9.05
N ILE A 214 -10.16 8.02 -8.01
CA ILE A 214 -9.74 6.62 -8.16
C ILE A 214 -10.90 5.79 -8.71
N LEU A 215 -12.11 5.95 -8.19
CA LEU A 215 -13.30 5.24 -8.66
C LEU A 215 -13.59 5.56 -10.13
N GLU A 216 -13.44 6.82 -10.52
CA GLU A 216 -13.67 7.26 -11.92
C GLU A 216 -12.54 6.80 -12.85
N ARG A 217 -11.28 7.23 -12.59
CA ARG A 217 -10.16 7.04 -13.52
C ARG A 217 -9.58 5.63 -13.50
N ASP A 218 -9.41 5.04 -12.31
CA ASP A 218 -8.74 3.75 -12.17
C ASP A 218 -9.71 2.57 -12.23
N ILE A 219 -11.02 2.79 -12.05
CA ILE A 219 -12.02 1.73 -12.14
C ILE A 219 -12.98 1.95 -13.31
N ARG A 220 -13.76 3.04 -13.31
CA ARG A 220 -14.84 3.23 -14.30
C ARG A 220 -14.33 3.34 -15.73
N GLN A 221 -13.26 4.09 -15.97
CA GLN A 221 -12.70 4.22 -17.31
C GLN A 221 -12.03 2.93 -17.81
N ARG A 222 -11.63 2.02 -16.91
CA ARG A 222 -10.89 0.80 -17.25
C ARG A 222 -11.75 -0.46 -17.27
N TYR A 223 -12.85 -0.47 -16.51
CA TYR A 223 -13.73 -1.62 -16.37
C TYR A 223 -15.17 -1.25 -16.68
N LYS A 224 -15.91 -2.17 -17.28
CA LYS A 224 -17.33 -1.98 -17.52
C LYS A 224 -18.13 -2.17 -16.22
N VAL A 225 -18.38 -1.07 -15.51
CA VAL A 225 -19.21 -1.06 -14.29
C VAL A 225 -20.68 -0.84 -14.69
N ARG A 226 -21.50 -1.89 -14.56
CA ARG A 226 -22.90 -1.87 -15.01
C ARG A 226 -23.84 -1.14 -14.05
N TYR A 227 -23.60 -1.25 -12.74
CA TYR A 227 -24.42 -0.70 -11.67
C TYR A 227 -23.66 0.37 -10.91
N LEU A 228 -23.37 1.50 -11.55
CA LEU A 228 -22.44 2.50 -11.04
C LEU A 228 -22.79 2.99 -9.63
N ALA A 229 -24.01 3.52 -9.43
CA ALA A 229 -24.42 4.07 -8.13
C ALA A 229 -24.44 3.00 -7.00
N ALA A 230 -24.79 1.74 -7.32
CA ALA A 230 -24.73 0.65 -6.34
C ALA A 230 -23.28 0.22 -6.05
N PHE A 231 -22.42 0.24 -7.07
CA PHE A 231 -21.00 -0.03 -6.92
C PHE A 231 -20.31 1.02 -6.02
N GLU A 232 -20.55 2.30 -6.24
CA GLU A 232 -20.01 3.40 -5.43
C GLU A 232 -20.46 3.28 -3.99
N ARG A 233 -21.78 3.04 -3.73
CA ARG A 233 -22.28 2.81 -2.37
C ARG A 233 -21.62 1.60 -1.70
N MET A 234 -21.43 0.49 -2.43
CA MET A 234 -20.74 -0.69 -1.92
C MET A 234 -19.26 -0.39 -1.59
N ALA A 235 -18.56 0.34 -2.48
CA ALA A 235 -17.17 0.71 -2.28
C ALA A 235 -16.98 1.53 -1.01
N HIS A 236 -17.77 2.58 -0.84
CA HIS A 236 -17.75 3.41 0.37
C HIS A 236 -18.14 2.62 1.62
N HIS A 237 -19.17 1.76 1.53
CA HIS A 237 -19.56 0.91 2.65
C HIS A 237 -18.40 0.03 3.12
N ILE A 238 -17.74 -0.68 2.20
CA ILE A 238 -16.61 -1.57 2.56
C ILE A 238 -15.45 -0.76 3.17
N MET A 239 -15.08 0.38 2.58
CA MET A 239 -14.00 1.22 3.09
C MET A 239 -14.29 1.76 4.50
N ASN A 240 -15.52 2.21 4.75
CA ASN A 240 -15.91 2.77 6.07
C ASN A 240 -16.08 1.68 7.15
N MET A 241 -16.32 0.44 6.75
CA MET A 241 -16.48 -0.70 7.67
C MET A 241 -15.19 -1.53 7.83
N ALA A 242 -14.12 -1.19 7.11
CA ALA A 242 -12.86 -1.92 7.23
C ALA A 242 -12.25 -1.78 8.65
N PRO A 243 -11.68 -2.86 9.21
CA PRO A 243 -11.54 -4.22 8.66
C PRO A 243 -12.85 -5.02 8.68
N VAL A 244 -13.20 -5.63 7.57
CA VAL A 244 -14.46 -6.38 7.44
C VAL A 244 -14.26 -7.69 6.69
N VAL A 245 -14.93 -8.76 7.15
CA VAL A 245 -14.96 -10.03 6.41
C VAL A 245 -15.86 -9.87 5.19
N LEU A 246 -15.31 -10.11 4.01
CA LEU A 246 -16.04 -9.98 2.77
C LEU A 246 -16.97 -11.17 2.52
N SER A 247 -18.27 -10.90 2.47
CA SER A 247 -19.28 -11.86 2.03
C SER A 247 -19.88 -11.41 0.69
N PRO A 248 -19.43 -11.94 -0.46
CA PRO A 248 -19.99 -11.56 -1.75
C PRO A 248 -21.50 -11.80 -1.86
N ALA A 249 -22.03 -12.79 -1.16
CA ALA A 249 -23.47 -13.10 -1.15
C ALA A 249 -24.26 -11.99 -0.44
N ASP A 250 -23.84 -11.60 0.77
CA ASP A 250 -24.52 -10.56 1.56
C ASP A 250 -24.43 -9.20 0.87
N LEU A 251 -23.24 -8.85 0.32
CA LEU A 251 -23.06 -7.62 -0.44
C LEU A 251 -23.92 -7.59 -1.72
N THR A 252 -24.11 -8.76 -2.38
CA THR A 252 -24.99 -8.89 -3.56
C THR A 252 -26.43 -8.54 -3.18
N GLN A 253 -26.90 -9.09 -2.07
CA GLN A 253 -28.25 -8.83 -1.58
C GLN A 253 -28.43 -7.39 -1.12
N THR A 254 -27.49 -6.86 -0.31
CA THR A 254 -27.55 -5.53 0.26
C THR A 254 -27.57 -4.43 -0.80
N PHE A 255 -26.77 -4.57 -1.87
CA PHE A 255 -26.64 -3.54 -2.91
C PHE A 255 -27.45 -3.84 -4.17
N GLY A 256 -28.23 -4.94 -4.20
CA GLY A 256 -29.13 -5.27 -5.29
C GLY A 256 -28.44 -5.68 -6.59
N PHE A 257 -27.29 -6.32 -6.53
CA PHE A 257 -26.62 -6.84 -7.72
C PHE A 257 -27.30 -8.14 -8.21
N GLN A 258 -27.23 -8.37 -9.52
CA GLN A 258 -27.86 -9.56 -10.11
C GLN A 258 -27.14 -10.86 -9.80
N SER A 259 -25.86 -10.84 -9.47
CA SER A 259 -25.09 -12.05 -9.20
C SER A 259 -23.91 -11.79 -8.24
N SER A 260 -23.59 -12.78 -7.45
CA SER A 260 -22.38 -12.79 -6.61
C SER A 260 -21.08 -12.68 -7.43
N GLN A 261 -21.09 -13.09 -8.71
CA GLN A 261 -19.94 -12.92 -9.59
C GLN A 261 -19.70 -11.44 -9.93
N THR A 262 -20.76 -10.65 -10.10
CA THR A 262 -20.64 -9.19 -10.28
C THR A 262 -20.01 -8.54 -9.06
N THR A 263 -20.46 -8.90 -7.86
CA THR A 263 -19.90 -8.41 -6.60
C THR A 263 -18.42 -8.78 -6.43
N LYS A 264 -18.06 -10.04 -6.74
CA LYS A 264 -16.65 -10.49 -6.73
C LYS A 264 -15.78 -9.68 -7.69
N ASN A 265 -16.29 -9.37 -8.89
CA ASN A 265 -15.57 -8.54 -9.85
C ASN A 265 -15.37 -7.11 -9.31
N TYR A 266 -16.39 -6.52 -8.69
CA TYR A 266 -16.32 -5.18 -8.11
C TYR A 266 -15.34 -5.10 -6.94
N ILE A 267 -15.35 -6.09 -6.04
CA ILE A 267 -14.33 -6.21 -4.99
C ILE A 267 -12.93 -6.32 -5.61
N LYS A 268 -12.78 -7.13 -6.66
CA LYS A 268 -11.49 -7.23 -7.39
C LYS A 268 -11.05 -5.89 -7.96
N TYR A 269 -11.96 -5.07 -8.50
CA TYR A 269 -11.60 -3.75 -9.04
C TYR A 269 -11.13 -2.80 -7.94
N LEU A 270 -11.79 -2.79 -6.78
CA LEU A 270 -11.35 -2.00 -5.62
C LEU A 270 -9.95 -2.39 -5.15
N LYS A 271 -9.64 -3.69 -5.11
CA LYS A 271 -8.29 -4.18 -4.79
C LYS A 271 -7.27 -3.79 -5.86
N GLN A 272 -7.65 -3.88 -7.13
CA GLN A 272 -6.77 -3.49 -8.24
C GLN A 272 -6.49 -1.99 -8.28
N ALA A 273 -7.36 -1.17 -7.73
CA ALA A 273 -7.17 0.27 -7.56
C ALA A 273 -6.48 0.63 -6.21
N TYR A 274 -6.05 -0.38 -5.44
CA TYR A 274 -5.43 -0.20 -4.11
C TYR A 274 -6.30 0.50 -3.07
N LEU A 275 -7.62 0.54 -3.26
CA LEU A 275 -8.54 1.02 -2.22
C LEU A 275 -8.77 -0.02 -1.12
N LEU A 276 -8.56 -1.30 -1.45
CA LEU A 276 -8.68 -2.43 -0.51
C LEU A 276 -7.48 -3.35 -0.59
N VAL A 277 -7.04 -3.80 0.57
CA VAL A 277 -6.01 -4.85 0.76
C VAL A 277 -6.66 -6.04 1.45
N GLY A 278 -6.47 -7.23 0.91
CA GLY A 278 -7.09 -8.45 1.43
C GLY A 278 -6.18 -9.21 2.39
N LEU A 279 -6.74 -9.73 3.45
CA LEU A 279 -6.07 -10.63 4.40
C LEU A 279 -6.79 -11.97 4.45
N ASN A 280 -6.09 -13.03 4.06
CA ASN A 280 -6.64 -14.39 4.04
C ASN A 280 -6.54 -15.06 5.42
N LYS A 281 -7.41 -16.04 5.65
CA LYS A 281 -7.34 -16.90 6.84
C LYS A 281 -6.15 -17.85 6.76
N TYR A 282 -5.43 -18.01 7.86
CA TYR A 282 -4.40 -19.03 7.97
C TYR A 282 -5.07 -20.43 7.95
N SER A 283 -4.60 -21.28 7.05
CA SER A 283 -4.95 -22.70 7.01
C SER A 283 -3.84 -23.49 6.34
N THR A 284 -3.58 -24.68 6.85
CA THR A 284 -2.69 -25.65 6.19
C THR A 284 -3.32 -26.25 4.92
N LYS A 285 -4.64 -26.12 4.77
CA LYS A 285 -5.40 -26.58 3.61
C LYS A 285 -5.60 -25.42 2.61
N SER A 286 -4.98 -25.48 1.44
CA SER A 286 -5.02 -24.42 0.42
C SER A 286 -6.43 -23.92 0.07
N ARG A 287 -7.42 -24.84 -0.01
CA ARG A 287 -8.81 -24.47 -0.32
C ARG A 287 -9.44 -23.56 0.75
N GLN A 288 -9.11 -23.76 2.03
CA GLN A 288 -9.66 -22.96 3.13
C GLN A 288 -9.03 -21.57 3.22
N ARG A 289 -7.78 -21.39 2.75
CA ARG A 289 -7.13 -20.07 2.67
C ARG A 289 -7.86 -19.12 1.74
N LEU A 290 -8.62 -19.60 0.79
CA LEU A 290 -9.27 -18.82 -0.27
C LEU A 290 -10.75 -18.51 0.01
N THR A 291 -11.32 -19.02 1.09
CA THR A 291 -12.79 -18.96 1.31
C THR A 291 -13.24 -17.80 2.18
N GLU A 292 -12.39 -17.33 3.08
CA GLU A 292 -12.71 -16.24 4.00
C GLU A 292 -11.60 -15.19 3.92
N GLU A 293 -11.95 -13.98 3.55
CA GLU A 293 -11.02 -12.88 3.39
C GLU A 293 -11.53 -11.66 4.14
N LYS A 294 -10.67 -11.03 4.94
CA LYS A 294 -10.89 -9.71 5.50
C LYS A 294 -10.39 -8.63 4.52
N ALA A 295 -11.12 -7.55 4.38
CA ALA A 295 -10.70 -6.37 3.65
C ALA A 295 -10.28 -5.29 4.62
N TYR A 296 -9.12 -4.71 4.34
CA TYR A 296 -8.58 -3.50 4.95
C TYR A 296 -8.49 -2.42 3.89
N THR A 297 -8.40 -1.16 4.29
CA THR A 297 -8.04 -0.08 3.37
C THR A 297 -6.51 0.04 3.27
N ASP A 298 -6.04 0.59 2.16
CA ASP A 298 -4.60 0.86 1.95
C ASP A 298 -4.05 1.93 2.92
N ASP A 299 -4.92 2.84 3.34
CA ASP A 299 -4.64 3.87 4.35
C ASP A 299 -5.91 4.19 5.14
N VAL A 300 -5.75 4.55 6.41
CA VAL A 300 -6.89 4.91 7.28
C VAL A 300 -7.59 6.18 6.85
N ALA A 301 -6.96 7.06 6.06
CA ALA A 301 -7.59 8.27 5.53
C ALA A 301 -8.85 7.94 4.73
N VAL A 302 -8.85 6.85 3.95
CA VAL A 302 -10.00 6.49 3.10
C VAL A 302 -11.19 5.89 3.87
N MET A 303 -11.03 5.61 5.17
CA MET A 303 -12.11 5.11 6.03
C MET A 303 -13.18 6.17 6.33
N ASP A 304 -12.85 7.46 6.24
CA ASP A 304 -13.75 8.58 6.52
C ASP A 304 -14.04 9.44 5.28
N ASN A 305 -14.17 8.81 4.14
CA ASN A 305 -14.33 9.51 2.88
C ASN A 305 -15.74 10.11 2.65
N ARG A 306 -16.64 10.01 3.65
CA ARG A 306 -17.98 10.56 3.59
C ARG A 306 -18.26 11.52 4.73
N PRO A 307 -19.13 12.54 4.52
CA PRO A 307 -19.56 13.47 5.56
C PRO A 307 -20.29 12.78 6.73
N ASP A 308 -20.96 11.65 6.46
CA ASP A 308 -21.73 10.83 7.41
C ASP A 308 -20.92 9.67 8.03
N ALA A 309 -19.64 9.54 7.68
CA ALA A 309 -18.77 8.58 8.33
C ALA A 309 -18.63 8.93 9.81
N MET A 310 -18.80 7.95 10.69
CA MET A 310 -18.66 8.11 12.13
C MET A 310 -17.19 8.17 12.53
N ALA A 311 -16.51 9.25 12.14
CA ALA A 311 -15.12 9.48 12.44
C ALA A 311 -14.90 9.49 13.95
N GLY A 312 -14.06 8.61 14.45
CA GLY A 312 -13.69 8.51 15.86
C GLY A 312 -14.31 7.31 16.59
N GLU A 313 -15.46 6.79 16.17
CA GLU A 313 -16.01 5.56 16.78
C GLU A 313 -15.25 4.28 16.36
N ASN A 314 -14.45 4.35 15.29
CA ASN A 314 -13.72 3.23 14.71
C ASN A 314 -12.21 3.27 14.98
N ILE A 315 -11.74 3.95 16.01
CA ILE A 315 -10.31 4.15 16.28
C ILE A 315 -9.55 2.81 16.42
N GLY A 316 -10.17 1.80 17.00
CA GLY A 316 -9.60 0.45 17.09
C GLY A 316 -9.40 -0.20 15.70
N TRP A 317 -10.36 -0.02 14.79
CA TRP A 317 -10.26 -0.53 13.42
C TRP A 317 -9.16 0.19 12.62
N ARG A 318 -8.98 1.49 12.88
CA ARG A 318 -7.89 2.27 12.28
C ARG A 318 -6.52 1.77 12.76
N MET A 319 -6.39 1.52 14.05
CA MET A 319 -5.16 0.97 14.61
C MET A 319 -4.85 -0.41 14.05
N GLU A 320 -5.85 -1.30 13.94
CA GLU A 320 -5.72 -2.61 13.31
C GLU A 320 -5.28 -2.50 11.84
N THR A 321 -5.87 -1.55 11.08
CA THR A 321 -5.49 -1.28 9.69
C THR A 321 -4.04 -0.80 9.57
N ILE A 322 -3.61 0.15 10.42
CA ILE A 322 -2.22 0.65 10.44
C ILE A 322 -1.23 -0.48 10.72
N VAL A 323 -1.53 -1.33 11.72
CA VAL A 323 -0.69 -2.48 12.06
C VAL A 323 -0.62 -3.46 10.87
N TYR A 324 -1.75 -3.74 10.21
CA TYR A 324 -1.77 -4.62 9.04
C TYR A 324 -0.90 -4.08 7.89
N ILE A 325 -1.06 -2.81 7.52
CA ILE A 325 -0.29 -2.21 6.43
C ILE A 325 1.21 -2.18 6.77
N GLU A 326 1.56 -1.91 8.01
CA GLU A 326 2.96 -1.98 8.45
C GLU A 326 3.51 -3.42 8.38
N LEU A 327 2.73 -4.43 8.77
CA LEU A 327 3.10 -5.83 8.59
C LEU A 327 3.29 -6.17 7.10
N CYS A 328 2.46 -5.64 6.19
CA CYS A 328 2.62 -5.80 4.75
C CYS A 328 3.96 -5.23 4.26
N ARG A 329 4.40 -4.06 4.75
CA ARG A 329 5.71 -3.50 4.44
C ARG A 329 6.85 -4.40 4.92
N ARG A 330 6.81 -4.81 6.20
CA ARG A 330 7.84 -5.67 6.81
C ARG A 330 7.95 -7.02 6.14
N SER A 331 6.81 -7.65 5.81
CA SER A 331 6.79 -8.98 5.21
C SER A 331 7.49 -9.05 3.85
N ARG A 332 7.51 -7.95 3.08
CA ARG A 332 8.21 -7.88 1.79
C ARG A 332 9.73 -7.94 1.94
N THR A 333 10.27 -7.27 2.94
CA THR A 333 11.70 -7.30 3.23
C THR A 333 12.11 -8.59 3.94
N GLU A 334 11.24 -9.14 4.79
CA GLU A 334 11.50 -10.38 5.54
C GLU A 334 11.22 -11.66 4.74
N GLY A 335 10.53 -11.59 3.61
CA GLY A 335 10.11 -12.76 2.82
C GLY A 335 9.13 -13.64 3.61
N THR A 336 8.14 -13.01 4.26
CA THR A 336 7.11 -13.67 5.08
C THR A 336 5.73 -13.41 4.51
N ASP A 337 4.74 -14.24 4.91
CA ASP A 337 3.33 -14.11 4.56
C ASP A 337 2.54 -13.73 5.81
N ILE A 338 1.42 -13.01 5.62
CA ILE A 338 0.54 -12.57 6.70
C ILE A 338 -0.83 -13.20 6.49
N TYR A 339 -1.43 -13.67 7.60
CA TYR A 339 -2.78 -14.23 7.65
C TYR A 339 -3.45 -13.79 8.96
N TYR A 340 -4.79 -13.92 9.06
CA TYR A 340 -5.45 -13.95 10.36
C TYR A 340 -5.66 -15.41 10.80
N TYR A 341 -5.75 -15.67 12.11
CA TYR A 341 -5.91 -17.02 12.61
C TYR A 341 -7.25 -17.21 13.34
N LYS A 342 -8.00 -18.21 12.95
CA LYS A 342 -9.23 -18.62 13.62
C LYS A 342 -9.44 -20.13 13.41
N LYS A 343 -9.31 -20.90 14.46
CA LYS A 343 -9.36 -22.38 14.39
C LYS A 343 -10.70 -22.88 13.82
N HIS A 344 -11.81 -22.33 14.29
CA HIS A 344 -13.17 -22.63 13.83
C HIS A 344 -14.09 -21.42 14.09
N SER A 345 -15.34 -21.44 13.58
CA SER A 345 -16.25 -20.29 13.61
C SER A 345 -16.53 -19.73 15.03
N ARG A 346 -16.51 -20.58 16.06
CA ARG A 346 -16.71 -20.20 17.47
C ARG A 346 -15.40 -19.94 18.22
N ALA A 347 -14.24 -20.16 17.61
CA ALA A 347 -12.95 -19.91 18.25
C ALA A 347 -12.67 -18.42 18.31
N LYS A 348 -11.86 -18.02 19.30
CA LYS A 348 -11.28 -16.68 19.35
C LYS A 348 -10.37 -16.49 18.15
N GLU A 349 -10.32 -15.27 17.67
CA GLU A 349 -9.52 -14.88 16.50
C GLU A 349 -8.24 -14.20 16.96
N VAL A 350 -7.14 -14.42 16.24
CA VAL A 350 -5.92 -13.62 16.32
C VAL A 350 -5.83 -12.80 15.03
N ASP A 351 -5.66 -11.49 15.19
CA ASP A 351 -5.75 -10.55 14.10
C ASP A 351 -4.69 -10.80 13.03
N PHE A 352 -3.45 -11.05 13.43
CA PHE A 352 -2.37 -11.31 12.47
C PHE A 352 -1.43 -12.42 12.93
N VAL A 353 -1.09 -13.28 11.99
CA VAL A 353 -0.04 -14.29 12.13
C VAL A 353 0.95 -14.13 10.98
N VAL A 354 2.22 -13.99 11.31
CA VAL A 354 3.31 -13.87 10.34
C VAL A 354 3.95 -15.22 10.17
N CYS A 355 4.02 -15.69 8.92
CA CYS A 355 4.43 -17.05 8.58
C CYS A 355 5.61 -17.06 7.60
N ARG A 356 6.44 -18.10 7.69
CA ARG A 356 7.35 -18.47 6.61
C ARG A 356 7.02 -19.90 6.19
N GLY A 357 6.41 -20.03 5.01
CA GLY A 357 5.80 -21.27 4.56
C GLY A 357 4.66 -21.69 5.48
N ASN A 358 4.75 -22.87 6.10
CA ASN A 358 3.72 -23.37 7.03
C ASN A 358 4.02 -23.08 8.51
N LYS A 359 5.15 -22.45 8.82
CA LYS A 359 5.54 -22.15 10.20
C LYS A 359 5.07 -20.73 10.56
N ILE A 360 4.27 -20.63 11.62
CA ILE A 360 3.94 -19.34 12.23
C ILE A 360 5.16 -18.90 13.07
N LEU A 361 5.66 -17.70 12.81
CA LEU A 361 6.80 -17.10 13.47
C LEU A 361 6.35 -16.20 14.62
N ARG A 362 5.38 -15.32 14.34
CA ARG A 362 4.89 -14.28 15.26
C ARG A 362 3.38 -14.17 15.19
N MET A 363 2.76 -13.78 16.29
CA MET A 363 1.34 -13.48 16.39
C MET A 363 1.13 -12.09 16.96
N TYR A 364 0.19 -11.36 16.39
CA TYR A 364 -0.18 -10.01 16.80
C TYR A 364 -1.68 -9.93 17.03
N GLN A 365 -2.04 -9.35 18.17
CA GLN A 365 -3.40 -8.94 18.50
C GLN A 365 -3.39 -7.42 18.63
N VAL A 366 -4.46 -6.75 18.24
CA VAL A 366 -4.57 -5.29 18.31
C VAL A 366 -5.77 -4.90 19.14
N ALA A 367 -5.55 -4.12 20.18
CA ALA A 367 -6.62 -3.59 21.02
C ALA A 367 -6.30 -2.14 21.40
N TYR A 368 -7.15 -1.19 21.01
CA TYR A 368 -6.91 0.23 21.30
C TYR A 368 -6.71 0.49 22.79
N SER A 369 -7.50 -0.13 23.66
CA SER A 369 -7.37 0.02 25.13
C SER A 369 -7.63 -1.30 25.85
N LEU A 370 -6.86 -1.55 26.89
CA LEU A 370 -6.99 -2.69 27.80
C LEU A 370 -7.54 -2.30 29.19
N THR A 371 -8.09 -1.09 29.33
CA THR A 371 -8.70 -0.62 30.59
C THR A 371 -9.92 -1.45 31.02
N ASN A 372 -10.59 -2.10 30.08
CA ASN A 372 -11.67 -3.04 30.36
C ASN A 372 -11.09 -4.47 30.56
N ASP A 373 -11.23 -5.01 31.76
CA ASP A 373 -10.71 -6.34 32.12
C ASP A 373 -11.25 -7.46 31.20
N LYS A 374 -12.50 -7.38 30.73
CA LYS A 374 -13.09 -8.37 29.83
C LYS A 374 -12.39 -8.31 28.46
N THR A 375 -12.13 -7.12 27.95
CA THR A 375 -11.38 -6.95 26.70
C THR A 375 -9.98 -7.47 26.89
N ARG A 376 -9.27 -7.03 27.92
CA ARG A 376 -7.90 -7.47 28.24
C ARG A 376 -7.79 -9.01 28.29
N LEU A 377 -8.66 -9.66 29.07
CA LEU A 377 -8.67 -11.12 29.18
C LEU A 377 -8.99 -11.81 27.84
N ARG A 378 -9.92 -11.27 27.07
CA ARG A 378 -10.27 -11.81 25.76
C ARG A 378 -9.09 -11.83 24.80
N GLU A 379 -8.34 -10.71 24.70
CA GLU A 379 -7.22 -10.57 23.77
C GLU A 379 -6.03 -11.47 24.20
N ILE A 380 -5.70 -11.48 25.48
CA ILE A 380 -4.67 -12.35 26.02
C ILE A 380 -5.03 -13.83 25.80
N ASP A 381 -6.27 -14.24 26.11
CA ASP A 381 -6.73 -15.62 25.92
C ASP A 381 -6.70 -16.04 24.44
N SER A 382 -6.96 -15.11 23.52
CA SER A 382 -6.90 -15.40 22.08
C SER A 382 -5.49 -15.80 21.66
N LEU A 383 -4.48 -15.03 22.11
CA LEU A 383 -3.07 -15.31 21.85
C LEU A 383 -2.61 -16.62 22.52
N VAL A 384 -2.97 -16.83 23.79
CA VAL A 384 -2.61 -18.06 24.55
C VAL A 384 -3.18 -19.29 23.86
N GLN A 385 -4.46 -19.26 23.51
CA GLN A 385 -5.12 -20.39 22.83
C GLN A 385 -4.46 -20.68 21.48
N ALA A 386 -4.21 -19.64 20.66
CA ALA A 386 -3.56 -19.80 19.37
C ALA A 386 -2.11 -20.28 19.50
N SER A 387 -1.35 -19.79 20.49
CA SER A 387 0.00 -20.25 20.81
C SER A 387 0.03 -21.74 21.15
N ASN A 388 -0.90 -22.20 21.96
CA ASN A 388 -1.00 -23.62 22.34
C ASN A 388 -1.35 -24.52 21.14
N ASP A 389 -2.21 -24.04 20.24
CA ASP A 389 -2.59 -24.77 19.02
C ASP A 389 -1.45 -24.84 17.99
N THR A 390 -0.66 -23.78 17.85
CA THR A 390 0.31 -23.62 16.76
C THR A 390 1.76 -23.77 17.18
N LYS A 391 2.03 -23.76 18.48
CA LYS A 391 3.37 -23.75 19.11
C LYS A 391 4.20 -22.47 18.83
N CYS A 392 3.57 -21.40 18.36
CA CYS A 392 4.22 -20.08 18.23
C CYS A 392 4.41 -19.48 19.64
N ARG A 393 5.58 -18.93 19.93
CA ARG A 393 5.94 -18.35 21.23
C ARG A 393 6.20 -16.85 21.19
N GLU A 394 6.32 -16.24 20.02
CA GLU A 394 6.46 -14.80 19.85
C GLU A 394 5.06 -14.17 19.74
N LEU A 395 4.57 -13.63 20.85
CA LEU A 395 3.21 -13.14 21.03
C LEU A 395 3.24 -11.67 21.40
N TYR A 396 2.55 -10.84 20.63
CA TYR A 396 2.47 -9.40 20.80
C TYR A 396 1.03 -8.93 20.89
N LEU A 397 0.75 -8.04 21.84
CA LEU A 397 -0.51 -7.31 21.94
C LEU A 397 -0.21 -5.82 21.74
N ILE A 398 -0.65 -5.29 20.61
CA ILE A 398 -0.42 -3.88 20.24
C ILE A 398 -1.56 -3.03 20.79
N THR A 399 -1.21 -1.99 21.55
CA THR A 399 -2.16 -1.10 22.23
C THR A 399 -1.87 0.36 21.92
N ASP A 400 -2.73 1.28 22.37
CA ASP A 400 -2.47 2.71 22.25
C ASP A 400 -1.25 3.12 23.10
N PHE A 401 -1.24 2.82 24.42
CA PHE A 401 -0.19 3.29 25.33
C PHE A 401 0.27 2.29 26.38
N GLU A 402 -0.38 1.15 26.56
CA GLU A 402 0.00 0.18 27.58
C GLU A 402 1.29 -0.55 27.20
N ARG A 403 2.19 -0.67 28.18
CA ARG A 403 3.48 -1.36 28.06
C ARG A 403 3.69 -2.26 29.25
N GLU A 404 3.64 -3.55 29.03
CA GLU A 404 3.91 -4.56 30.06
C GLU A 404 4.24 -5.92 29.42
N THR A 405 4.72 -6.86 30.23
CA THR A 405 4.85 -8.26 29.85
C THR A 405 3.91 -9.09 30.72
N VAL A 406 3.08 -9.91 30.10
CA VAL A 406 2.15 -10.79 30.80
C VAL A 406 2.55 -12.24 30.58
N GLU A 407 2.61 -13.01 31.67
CA GLU A 407 2.79 -14.47 31.63
C GLU A 407 1.47 -15.15 31.97
N LYS A 408 1.00 -16.02 31.06
CA LYS A 408 -0.23 -16.81 31.26
C LYS A 408 -0.12 -18.17 30.58
N ASP A 409 -0.41 -19.23 31.33
CA ASP A 409 -0.42 -20.62 30.85
C ASP A 409 0.90 -21.03 30.13
N GLY A 410 2.04 -20.56 30.64
CA GLY A 410 3.35 -20.80 30.04
C GLY A 410 3.63 -20.02 28.73
N CYS A 411 2.81 -19.04 28.43
CA CYS A 411 3.01 -18.11 27.32
C CYS A 411 3.41 -16.74 27.85
N ARG A 412 4.46 -16.17 27.26
CA ARG A 412 4.89 -14.78 27.49
C ARG A 412 4.33 -13.90 26.36
N ILE A 413 3.59 -12.86 26.72
CA ILE A 413 2.97 -11.90 25.81
C ILE A 413 3.57 -10.54 26.07
N GLU A 414 4.10 -9.91 25.03
CA GLU A 414 4.60 -8.53 25.10
C GLU A 414 3.49 -7.57 24.68
N ILE A 415 3.09 -6.67 25.59
CA ILE A 415 2.14 -5.59 25.34
C ILE A 415 2.95 -4.34 25.03
N ILE A 416 2.75 -3.78 23.83
CA ILE A 416 3.59 -2.72 23.27
C ILE A 416 2.70 -1.60 22.71
N PRO A 417 2.99 -0.32 23.01
CA PRO A 417 2.34 0.82 22.35
C PRO A 417 2.54 0.80 20.83
N ALA A 418 1.48 1.07 20.09
CA ALA A 418 1.50 1.04 18.61
C ALA A 418 2.56 1.97 18.03
N TYR A 419 2.70 3.19 18.54
CA TYR A 419 3.70 4.13 18.03
C TYR A 419 5.15 3.61 18.23
N GLU A 420 5.44 2.88 19.30
CA GLU A 420 6.76 2.26 19.52
C GLU A 420 6.99 1.09 18.59
N TRP A 421 5.99 0.21 18.49
CA TRP A 421 6.07 -0.94 17.60
C TRP A 421 6.26 -0.50 16.14
N LEU A 422 5.57 0.54 15.68
CA LEU A 422 5.71 1.10 14.34
C LEU A 422 7.12 1.70 14.10
N LEU A 423 7.77 2.22 15.12
CA LEU A 423 9.11 2.79 15.06
C LEU A 423 10.23 1.77 15.32
N SER A 424 9.93 0.57 15.84
CA SER A 424 10.93 -0.45 16.17
C SER A 424 11.63 -1.07 14.97
N TYR A 425 11.03 -1.02 13.78
CA TYR A 425 11.58 -1.61 12.57
C TYR A 425 12.41 -0.59 11.79
N SER A 426 13.69 -0.91 11.50
CA SER A 426 14.51 -0.21 10.52
C SER A 426 14.96 -1.20 9.45
N ALA A 427 14.99 -0.79 8.19
CA ALA A 427 15.47 -1.62 7.07
C ALA A 427 16.96 -2.04 7.24
N ASP A 428 17.72 -1.30 8.06
CA ASP A 428 19.12 -1.60 8.37
C ASP A 428 19.27 -2.70 9.44
N SER A 429 18.21 -3.08 10.15
CA SER A 429 18.23 -4.11 11.20
C SER A 429 18.23 -5.55 10.67
N THR A 430 18.34 -5.80 9.37
CA THR A 430 18.61 -7.13 8.78
C THR A 430 20.01 -7.69 9.13
N LYS A 431 20.77 -6.95 9.97
CA LYS A 431 22.02 -7.41 10.62
C LYS A 431 21.79 -7.56 12.11
N MET A 432 20.95 -8.50 12.54
CA MET A 432 21.05 -9.05 13.88
C MET A 432 21.25 -10.56 13.82
N PRO A 433 22.10 -11.07 14.71
CA PRO A 433 22.84 -12.32 14.60
C PRO A 433 21.97 -13.57 14.59
#